data_490dbc1198ba4945bfd8c2165eda6eb5
#
_entry.id   490dbc1198ba4945bfd8c2165eda6eb5
#
_cell.length_a   1.000
_cell.length_b   1.000
_cell.length_c   1.000
_cell.angle_alpha   90.00
_cell.angle_beta   90.00
_cell.angle_gamma   90.00
#
_symmetry.space_group_name_H-M   'P 1'
#
loop_
_entity.id
_entity.type
_entity.pdbx_description
1 polymer ?
#
loop_
_entity_poly.entity_id
_entity_poly.type
_entity_poly.pdbx_seq_one_letter_code
_entity_poly.pdbx_strand_id
1 'polypeptide(L)'
;MNDGTKNEMMQRIEKAALQLFTHQGFDGTSIREIATAAKCNVANISYYFDSKKGLLEYLMKQYFETYFSYIHVVLQDENNQTMTDLFLQLVDTILHYQFENRQLTRFVQREILLDTTLAREIMT
;
A
#
# COMPACT_ATOMS: atom_id res chain seq x y z
N MET A 1 14.58 0.28 -22.00
CA MET A 1 15.61 0.84 -21.13
C MET A 1 15.09 1.85 -20.14
N ASN A 2 14.33 2.82 -20.61
CA ASN A 2 13.76 3.82 -19.71
C ASN A 2 12.75 3.21 -18.73
N ASP A 3 12.06 2.16 -19.15
CA ASP A 3 11.06 1.50 -18.31
C ASP A 3 11.67 0.80 -17.11
N GLY A 4 12.85 0.17 -17.28
CA GLY A 4 13.55 -0.49 -16.19
C GLY A 4 14.03 0.51 -15.13
N THR A 5 14.64 1.61 -15.57
CA THR A 5 15.11 2.67 -14.69
C THR A 5 13.94 3.35 -13.98
N LYS A 6 12.85 3.59 -14.71
CA LYS A 6 11.63 4.16 -14.15
C LYS A 6 11.06 3.26 -13.04
N ASN A 7 10.96 1.95 -13.30
CA ASN A 7 10.46 1.01 -12.30
C ASN A 7 11.35 0.96 -11.06
N GLU A 8 12.67 0.97 -11.24
CA GLU A 8 13.60 0.96 -10.12
C GLU A 8 13.45 2.22 -9.26
N MET A 9 13.34 3.38 -9.90
CA MET A 9 13.16 4.64 -9.19
C MET A 9 11.85 4.64 -8.42
N MET A 10 10.75 4.23 -9.07
CA MET A 10 9.46 4.16 -8.42
C MET A 10 9.46 3.21 -7.23
N GLN A 11 10.09 2.04 -7.38
CA GLN A 11 10.18 1.06 -6.30
C GLN A 11 10.98 1.60 -5.11
N ARG A 12 12.08 2.31 -5.37
CA ARG A 12 12.86 2.92 -4.29
C ARG A 12 12.05 3.96 -3.54
N ILE A 13 11.30 4.79 -4.27
CA ILE A 13 10.43 5.81 -3.67
C ILE A 13 9.33 5.15 -2.85
N GLU A 14 8.68 4.12 -3.41
CA GLU A 14 7.62 3.39 -2.71
C GLU A 14 8.13 2.78 -1.40
N LYS A 15 9.27 2.12 -1.46
CA LYS A 15 9.85 1.47 -0.30
C LYS A 15 10.23 2.49 0.78
N ALA A 16 10.85 3.59 0.38
CA ALA A 16 11.24 4.65 1.31
C ALA A 16 9.99 5.27 1.96
N ALA A 17 8.98 5.57 1.16
CA ALA A 17 7.74 6.15 1.66
C ALA A 17 7.03 5.21 2.64
N LEU A 18 6.95 3.93 2.29
CA LEU A 18 6.31 2.94 3.17
C LEU A 18 7.00 2.86 4.53
N GLN A 19 8.33 2.83 4.54
CA GLN A 19 9.07 2.78 5.80
C GLN A 19 8.86 4.04 6.63
N LEU A 20 8.96 5.20 6.00
CA LEU A 20 8.82 6.48 6.71
C LEU A 20 7.39 6.70 7.19
N PHE A 21 6.40 6.43 6.36
CA PHE A 21 5.00 6.55 6.76
C PHE A 21 4.67 5.62 7.92
N THR A 22 5.22 4.40 7.89
CA THR A 22 4.98 3.41 8.95
C THR A 22 5.60 3.86 10.28
N HIS A 23 6.81 4.43 10.24
CA HIS A 23 7.53 4.83 11.46
C HIS A 23 7.13 6.20 11.97
N GLN A 24 6.90 7.16 11.08
CA GLN A 24 6.69 8.57 11.44
C GLN A 24 5.27 9.06 11.20
N GLY A 25 4.45 8.28 10.48
CA GLY A 25 3.13 8.71 10.04
C GLY A 25 3.21 9.57 8.79
N PHE A 26 2.07 9.82 8.18
CA PHE A 26 1.99 10.63 6.96
C PHE A 26 2.37 12.08 7.23
N ASP A 27 1.77 12.68 8.26
CA ASP A 27 2.02 14.08 8.59
C ASP A 27 3.44 14.30 9.11
N GLY A 28 4.03 13.28 9.75
CA GLY A 28 5.38 13.33 10.28
C GLY A 28 6.48 13.06 9.26
N THR A 29 6.14 12.84 8.00
CA THR A 29 7.09 12.52 6.94
C THR A 29 7.09 13.64 5.90
N SER A 30 8.28 14.13 5.55
CA SER A 30 8.42 15.13 4.49
C SER A 30 8.81 14.47 3.17
N ILE A 31 8.48 15.14 2.06
CA ILE A 31 8.86 14.65 0.74
C ILE A 31 10.39 14.63 0.58
N ARG A 32 11.10 15.53 1.27
CA ARG A 32 12.57 15.56 1.25
C ARG A 32 13.16 14.35 1.94
N GLU A 33 12.58 13.92 3.06
CA GLU A 33 13.02 12.71 3.75
C GLU A 33 12.85 11.49 2.85
N ILE A 34 11.73 11.43 2.14
CA ILE A 34 11.48 10.33 1.19
C ILE A 34 12.52 10.34 0.07
N ALA A 35 12.79 11.51 -0.50
CA ALA A 35 13.78 11.64 -1.57
C ALA A 35 15.17 11.21 -1.10
N THR A 36 15.57 11.63 0.09
CA THR A 36 16.87 11.26 0.66
C THR A 36 16.96 9.76 0.86
N ALA A 37 15.94 9.16 1.44
CA ALA A 37 15.92 7.71 1.69
C ALA A 37 15.89 6.91 0.39
N ALA A 38 15.22 7.42 -0.64
CA ALA A 38 15.14 6.76 -1.95
C ALA A 38 16.34 7.05 -2.84
N LYS A 39 17.25 7.90 -2.39
CA LYS A 39 18.44 8.34 -3.15
C LYS A 39 18.05 8.97 -4.49
N CYS A 40 17.10 9.88 -4.44
CA CYS A 40 16.65 10.64 -5.59
C CYS A 40 16.39 12.08 -5.16
N ASN A 41 15.94 12.93 -6.10
CA ASN A 41 15.57 14.30 -5.75
C ASN A 41 14.05 14.43 -5.67
N VAL A 42 13.60 15.55 -5.09
CA VAL A 42 12.17 15.82 -4.92
C VAL A 42 11.43 15.86 -6.26
N ALA A 43 12.11 16.36 -7.31
CA ALA A 43 11.53 16.44 -8.64
C ALA A 43 11.14 15.05 -9.19
N ASN A 44 11.92 14.02 -8.86
CA ASN A 44 11.58 12.65 -9.26
C ASN A 44 10.26 12.20 -8.63
N ILE A 45 10.07 12.51 -7.35
CA ILE A 45 8.83 12.13 -6.65
C ILE A 45 7.65 12.87 -7.26
N SER A 46 7.80 14.17 -7.49
CA SER A 46 6.74 14.98 -8.11
C SER A 46 6.38 14.48 -9.50
N TYR A 47 7.38 14.05 -10.26
CA TYR A 47 7.17 13.55 -11.61
C TYR A 47 6.36 12.26 -11.63
N TYR A 48 6.69 11.31 -10.75
CA TYR A 48 6.04 10.00 -10.77
C TYR A 48 4.74 9.95 -9.96
N PHE A 49 4.65 10.73 -8.89
CA PHE A 49 3.55 10.60 -7.93
C PHE A 49 2.81 11.92 -7.66
N ASP A 50 3.26 13.02 -8.24
CA ASP A 50 2.68 14.35 -8.11
C ASP A 50 3.00 15.00 -6.75
N SER A 51 2.68 14.33 -5.65
CA SER A 51 2.82 14.90 -4.31
C SER A 51 3.02 13.76 -3.29
N LYS A 52 3.27 14.15 -2.04
CA LYS A 52 3.30 13.20 -0.92
C LYS A 52 1.96 12.47 -0.80
N LYS A 53 0.86 13.21 -0.97
CA LYS A 53 -0.49 12.63 -0.94
C LYS A 53 -0.71 11.69 -2.12
N GLY A 54 -0.26 12.06 -3.32
CA GLY A 54 -0.35 11.20 -4.50
C GLY A 54 0.42 9.90 -4.31
N LEU A 55 1.57 9.97 -3.66
CA LEU A 55 2.36 8.79 -3.34
C LEU A 55 1.61 7.88 -2.36
N LEU A 56 0.99 8.47 -1.34
CA LEU A 56 0.19 7.69 -0.38
C LEU A 56 -1.01 7.03 -1.08
N GLU A 57 -1.70 7.78 -1.93
CA GLU A 57 -2.84 7.25 -2.69
C GLU A 57 -2.42 6.07 -3.56
N TYR A 58 -1.26 6.16 -4.19
CA TYR A 58 -0.72 5.08 -5.01
C TYR A 58 -0.45 3.83 -4.17
N LEU A 59 0.19 3.98 -3.01
CA LEU A 59 0.47 2.86 -2.12
C LEU A 59 -0.82 2.19 -1.62
N MET A 60 -1.80 3.00 -1.23
CA MET A 60 -3.10 2.51 -0.76
C MET A 60 -3.85 1.78 -1.87
N LYS A 61 -3.85 2.36 -3.06
CA LYS A 61 -4.54 1.77 -4.21
C LYS A 61 -3.96 0.40 -4.53
N GLN A 62 -2.64 0.28 -4.57
CA GLN A 62 -1.99 -1.00 -4.83
C GLN A 62 -2.29 -2.02 -3.74
N TYR A 63 -2.27 -1.59 -2.49
CA TYR A 63 -2.58 -2.46 -1.36
C TYR A 63 -3.99 -3.05 -1.50
N PHE A 64 -4.98 -2.20 -1.73
CA PHE A 64 -6.37 -2.66 -1.80
C PHE A 64 -6.66 -3.44 -3.08
N GLU A 65 -6.09 -3.05 -4.21
CA GLU A 65 -6.28 -3.80 -5.46
C GLU A 65 -5.76 -5.23 -5.34
N THR A 66 -4.57 -5.40 -4.77
CA THR A 66 -3.99 -6.72 -4.58
C THR A 66 -4.79 -7.52 -3.55
N TYR A 67 -5.20 -6.88 -2.47
CA TYR A 67 -6.00 -7.48 -1.42
C TYR A 67 -7.33 -8.04 -1.98
N PHE A 68 -8.05 -7.20 -2.72
CA PHE A 68 -9.33 -7.61 -3.30
C PHE A 68 -9.15 -8.64 -4.41
N SER A 69 -8.03 -8.60 -5.13
CA SER A 69 -7.70 -9.62 -6.12
C SER A 69 -7.61 -11.01 -5.49
N TYR A 70 -6.93 -11.12 -4.35
CA TYR A 70 -6.83 -12.39 -3.65
C TYR A 70 -8.20 -12.88 -3.14
N ILE A 71 -9.00 -11.98 -2.60
CA ILE A 71 -10.35 -12.31 -2.16
C ILE A 71 -11.19 -12.80 -3.34
N HIS A 72 -11.09 -12.10 -4.47
CA HIS A 72 -11.84 -12.48 -5.67
C HIS A 72 -11.48 -13.89 -6.15
N VAL A 73 -10.19 -14.24 -6.15
CA VAL A 73 -9.73 -15.58 -6.53
C VAL A 73 -10.36 -16.64 -5.64
N VAL A 74 -10.40 -16.40 -4.32
CA VAL A 74 -11.02 -17.33 -3.38
C VAL A 74 -12.51 -17.51 -3.67
N LEU A 75 -13.22 -16.42 -3.94
CA LEU A 75 -14.66 -16.45 -4.22
C LEU A 75 -14.98 -17.18 -5.53
N GLN A 76 -14.03 -17.21 -6.48
CA GLN A 76 -14.19 -17.90 -7.75
C GLN A 76 -13.75 -19.36 -7.70
N ASP A 77 -13.17 -19.81 -6.59
CA ASP A 77 -12.63 -21.17 -6.48
C ASP A 77 -13.76 -22.18 -6.32
N GLU A 78 -13.91 -23.03 -7.33
CA GLU A 78 -14.96 -24.06 -7.37
C GLU A 78 -14.68 -25.24 -6.42
N ASN A 79 -13.47 -25.31 -5.85
CA ASN A 79 -13.10 -26.35 -4.89
C ASN A 79 -13.70 -26.11 -3.51
N ASN A 80 -14.23 -24.93 -3.26
CA ASN A 80 -14.92 -24.64 -2.01
C ASN A 80 -16.33 -25.24 -2.06
N GLN A 81 -16.50 -26.38 -1.42
CA GLN A 81 -17.75 -27.15 -1.48
C GLN A 81 -18.79 -26.71 -0.46
N THR A 82 -18.36 -26.07 0.62
CA THR A 82 -19.27 -25.64 1.68
C THR A 82 -18.98 -24.19 2.07
N MET A 83 -19.94 -23.57 2.74
CA MET A 83 -19.75 -22.21 3.29
C MET A 83 -18.63 -22.19 4.32
N THR A 84 -18.45 -23.28 5.06
CA THR A 84 -17.36 -23.38 6.03
C THR A 84 -16.00 -23.38 5.33
N ASP A 85 -15.87 -24.15 4.24
CA ASP A 85 -14.63 -24.18 3.46
C ASP A 85 -14.29 -22.79 2.92
N LEU A 86 -15.29 -22.11 2.35
CA LEU A 86 -15.11 -20.76 1.82
C LEU A 86 -14.66 -19.80 2.93
N PHE A 87 -15.32 -19.85 4.08
CA PHE A 87 -15.00 -18.98 5.20
C PHE A 87 -13.57 -19.19 5.69
N LEU A 88 -13.15 -20.44 5.87
CA LEU A 88 -11.81 -20.77 6.32
C LEU A 88 -10.76 -20.31 5.32
N GLN A 89 -11.03 -20.49 4.02
CA GLN A 89 -10.10 -20.07 2.98
C GLN A 89 -10.00 -18.55 2.92
N LEU A 90 -11.10 -17.83 3.09
CA LEU A 90 -11.08 -16.36 3.14
C LEU A 90 -10.26 -15.85 4.32
N VAL A 91 -10.48 -16.42 5.52
CA VAL A 91 -9.75 -16.04 6.72
C VAL A 91 -8.25 -16.28 6.52
N ASP A 92 -7.88 -17.45 6.01
CA ASP A 92 -6.48 -17.81 5.77
C ASP A 92 -5.84 -16.83 4.77
N THR A 93 -6.52 -16.53 3.67
CA THR A 93 -6.03 -15.62 2.64
C THR A 93 -5.84 -14.21 3.20
N ILE A 94 -6.81 -13.71 3.97
CA ILE A 94 -6.74 -12.38 4.57
C ILE A 94 -5.57 -12.28 5.54
N LEU A 95 -5.44 -13.26 6.44
CA LEU A 95 -4.36 -13.24 7.44
C LEU A 95 -3.00 -13.35 6.78
N HIS A 96 -2.87 -14.19 5.77
CA HIS A 96 -1.62 -14.35 5.05
C HIS A 96 -1.20 -13.07 4.34
N TYR A 97 -2.14 -12.42 3.65
CA TYR A 97 -1.88 -11.15 2.97
C TYR A 97 -1.47 -10.06 3.96
N GLN A 98 -2.20 -9.95 5.06
CA GLN A 98 -1.91 -8.94 6.09
C GLN A 98 -0.54 -9.18 6.73
N PHE A 99 -0.17 -10.44 6.93
CA PHE A 99 1.15 -10.76 7.49
C PHE A 99 2.28 -10.43 6.52
N GLU A 100 2.14 -10.78 5.25
CA GLU A 100 3.16 -10.49 4.25
C GLU A 100 3.32 -8.99 4.01
N ASN A 101 2.25 -8.23 4.17
CA ASN A 101 2.24 -6.78 3.98
C ASN A 101 2.06 -6.04 5.31
N ARG A 102 2.64 -6.57 6.37
CA ARG A 102 2.36 -6.12 7.74
C ARG A 102 2.66 -4.65 8.00
N GLN A 103 3.69 -4.10 7.35
CA GLN A 103 4.02 -2.68 7.54
C GLN A 103 2.91 -1.78 7.01
N LEU A 104 2.50 -2.02 5.77
CA LEU A 104 1.43 -1.24 5.16
C LEU A 104 0.09 -1.52 5.82
N THR A 105 -0.15 -2.77 6.21
CA THR A 105 -1.37 -3.14 6.93
C THR A 105 -1.48 -2.37 8.25
N ARG A 106 -0.40 -2.30 9.02
CA ARG A 106 -0.39 -1.53 10.27
C ARG A 106 -0.64 -0.06 10.03
N PHE A 107 -0.02 0.49 8.99
CA PHE A 107 -0.21 1.89 8.64
C PHE A 107 -1.67 2.17 8.25
N VAL A 108 -2.24 1.32 7.38
CA VAL A 108 -3.62 1.46 6.93
C VAL A 108 -4.58 1.36 8.10
N GLN A 109 -4.40 0.36 8.97
CA GLN A 109 -5.27 0.18 10.13
C GLN A 109 -5.20 1.37 11.07
N ARG A 110 -4.01 1.89 11.33
CA ARG A 110 -3.84 3.05 12.20
C ARG A 110 -4.52 4.28 11.64
N GLU A 111 -4.31 4.56 10.36
CA GLU A 111 -4.89 5.75 9.72
C GLU A 111 -6.42 5.65 9.60
N ILE A 112 -6.94 4.46 9.30
CA ILE A 112 -8.38 4.24 9.16
C ILE A 112 -9.07 4.26 10.52
N LEU A 113 -8.48 3.57 11.51
CA LEU A 113 -9.09 3.48 12.85
C LEU A 113 -9.11 4.83 13.57
N LEU A 114 -8.16 5.71 13.26
CA LEU A 114 -8.14 7.05 13.82
C LEU A 114 -9.10 8.01 13.09
N ASP A 115 -9.79 7.51 12.07
CA ASP A 115 -10.78 8.28 11.30
C ASP A 115 -10.22 9.63 10.84
N THR A 116 -9.04 9.60 10.27
CA THR A 116 -8.40 10.82 9.81
C THR A 116 -9.12 11.35 8.56
N THR A 117 -9.07 12.66 8.38
CA THR A 117 -9.60 13.29 7.16
C THR A 117 -8.92 12.73 5.91
N LEU A 118 -7.62 12.44 6.02
CA LEU A 118 -6.83 11.89 4.93
C LEU A 118 -7.34 10.52 4.50
N ALA A 119 -7.55 9.61 5.45
CA ALA A 119 -8.07 8.27 5.15
C ALA A 119 -9.43 8.35 4.48
N ARG A 120 -10.29 9.22 4.99
CA ARG A 120 -11.63 9.42 4.44
C ARG A 120 -11.57 9.90 2.99
N GLU A 121 -10.69 10.87 2.69
CA GLU A 121 -10.52 11.39 1.34
C GLU A 121 -10.01 10.32 0.36
N ILE A 122 -9.07 9.49 0.80
CA ILE A 122 -8.47 8.46 -0.06
C ILE A 122 -9.48 7.35 -0.34
N MET A 123 -10.31 6.98 0.63
CA MET A 123 -11.26 5.88 0.49
C MET A 123 -12.54 6.26 -0.25
N THR A 124 -12.80 7.54 -0.44
CA THR A 124 -13.93 7.98 -1.26
C THR A 124 -13.51 8.21 -2.70
#